data_2dc3b9d614c74c76ad0ba3b668c3e3c3
#
_entry.id   2dc3b9d614c74c76ad0ba3b668c3e3c3
#
_cell.length_a   1.000
_cell.length_b   1.000
_cell.length_c   1.000
_cell.angle_alpha   90.00
_cell.angle_beta   90.00
_cell.angle_gamma   90.00
#
_symmetry.space_group_name_H-M   'P 1'
#
loop_
_entity.id
_entity.type
_entity.pdbx_description
1 polymer ?
#
loop_
_entity_poly.entity_id
_entity_poly.type
_entity_poly.pdbx_seq_one_letter_code
_entity_poly.pdbx_strand_id
1 'polypeptide(L)'
;MKSLQALVGGNIETFDIAFGEEVSLYVNEEGLFTCPPNRAIFATEEMAKAGYLSQLDYSKVVEMGDFYTVLNGDIVAVGFDPETGENRSLTDGETARVEGYFTVISRPGSGAKAVDDIRHGITPGGYDISVESHDCTSGRNALAADAPARDAPGKDDQNIE
;
A
#
# COMPACT_ATOMS: atom_id res chain seq x y z
N MET A 1 -11.87 -1.60 -16.05
CA MET A 1 -12.54 -0.57 -15.23
C MET A 1 -13.67 -1.10 -14.35
N LYS A 2 -14.68 -1.80 -14.88
CA LYS A 2 -15.81 -2.31 -14.08
C LYS A 2 -15.40 -3.19 -12.88
N SER A 3 -14.31 -3.96 -12.98
CA SER A 3 -13.80 -4.78 -11.87
C SER A 3 -13.14 -3.96 -10.75
N LEU A 4 -12.43 -2.89 -11.07
CA LEU A 4 -11.85 -1.98 -10.06
C LEU A 4 -12.95 -1.19 -9.35
N GLN A 5 -13.94 -0.70 -10.09
CA GLN A 5 -15.11 -0.02 -9.52
C GLN A 5 -15.89 -0.92 -8.53
N ALA A 6 -16.02 -2.20 -8.86
CA ALA A 6 -16.67 -3.16 -7.96
C ALA A 6 -15.86 -3.39 -6.68
N LEU A 7 -14.52 -3.39 -6.76
CA LEU A 7 -13.64 -3.58 -5.61
C LEU A 7 -13.66 -2.39 -4.66
N VAL A 8 -13.68 -1.17 -5.18
CA VAL A 8 -13.71 0.04 -4.34
C VAL A 8 -15.13 0.51 -3.99
N GLY A 9 -16.15 -0.13 -4.58
CA GLY A 9 -17.56 0.15 -4.29
C GLY A 9 -18.13 1.44 -4.91
N GLY A 10 -17.56 1.92 -6.01
CA GLY A 10 -18.02 3.14 -6.68
C GLY A 10 -17.11 3.61 -7.80
N ASN A 11 -17.18 4.89 -8.15
CA ASN A 11 -16.23 5.49 -9.06
C ASN A 11 -14.82 5.44 -8.48
N ILE A 12 -13.82 5.34 -9.35
CA ILE A 12 -12.42 5.23 -8.94
C ILE A 12 -11.71 6.57 -9.05
N GLU A 13 -10.89 6.84 -8.04
CA GLU A 13 -9.88 7.89 -8.03
C GLU A 13 -8.51 7.25 -7.84
N THR A 14 -7.47 7.81 -8.47
CA THR A 14 -6.09 7.36 -8.31
C THR A 14 -5.37 8.13 -7.23
N PHE A 15 -4.55 7.40 -6.46
CA PHE A 15 -3.60 7.96 -5.52
C PHE A 15 -2.20 7.44 -5.86
N ASP A 16 -1.54 8.11 -6.81
CA ASP A 16 -0.33 7.61 -7.50
C ASP A 16 0.99 8.06 -6.86
N ILE A 17 0.92 8.80 -5.77
CA ILE A 17 2.10 9.49 -5.22
C ILE A 17 2.91 8.66 -4.24
N ALA A 18 2.35 7.58 -3.69
CA ALA A 18 2.97 6.87 -2.57
C ALA A 18 4.12 5.93 -2.98
N PHE A 19 4.06 5.32 -4.16
CA PHE A 19 4.97 4.26 -4.59
C PHE A 19 5.73 4.55 -5.88
N GLY A 20 5.72 5.80 -6.35
CA GLY A 20 6.31 6.18 -7.62
C GLY A 20 5.39 5.86 -8.81
N GLU A 21 5.91 6.03 -10.03
CA GLU A 21 5.12 6.00 -11.25
C GLU A 21 4.64 4.59 -11.67
N GLU A 22 5.24 3.54 -11.11
CA GLU A 22 4.96 2.16 -11.53
C GLU A 22 3.84 1.47 -10.75
N VAL A 23 3.37 2.06 -9.66
CA VAL A 23 2.31 1.51 -8.81
C VAL A 23 1.25 2.56 -8.54
N SER A 24 0.04 2.28 -8.97
CA SER A 24 -1.15 3.10 -8.71
C SER A 24 -2.02 2.50 -7.62
N LEU A 25 -2.48 3.34 -6.71
CA LEU A 25 -3.53 2.99 -5.76
C LEU A 25 -4.87 3.52 -6.28
N TYR A 26 -5.88 2.68 -6.28
CA TYR A 26 -7.26 3.06 -6.59
C TYR A 26 -8.11 3.05 -5.32
N VAL A 27 -8.86 4.12 -5.14
CA VAL A 27 -9.81 4.32 -4.04
C VAL A 27 -11.17 4.74 -4.59
N ASN A 28 -12.19 4.74 -3.75
CA ASN A 28 -13.49 5.29 -4.11
C ASN A 28 -13.40 6.82 -4.17
N GLU A 29 -13.78 7.43 -5.29
CA GLU A 29 -13.80 8.88 -5.50
C GLU A 29 -14.62 9.63 -4.42
N GLU A 30 -15.74 9.04 -4.00
CA GLU A 30 -16.60 9.59 -2.96
C GLU A 30 -16.28 9.01 -1.56
N GLY A 31 -15.16 8.28 -1.42
CA GLY A 31 -14.81 7.54 -0.21
C GLY A 31 -14.74 8.40 1.04
N LEU A 32 -14.28 9.64 0.93
CA LEU A 32 -14.24 10.59 2.06
C LEU A 32 -15.62 10.82 2.69
N PHE A 33 -16.69 10.77 1.89
CA PHE A 33 -18.06 11.05 2.33
C PHE A 33 -18.88 9.78 2.60
N THR A 34 -18.56 8.68 1.94
CA THR A 34 -19.39 7.47 1.91
C THR A 34 -18.77 6.26 2.61
N CYS A 35 -17.45 6.28 2.82
CA CYS A 35 -16.71 5.16 3.40
C CYS A 35 -16.03 5.54 4.71
N PRO A 36 -15.87 4.58 5.64
CA PRO A 36 -15.13 4.82 6.87
C PRO A 36 -13.64 5.05 6.60
N PRO A 37 -12.93 5.82 7.47
CA PRO A 37 -11.48 5.92 7.43
C PRO A 37 -10.83 4.54 7.55
N ASN A 38 -9.90 4.22 6.64
CA ASN A 38 -9.24 2.92 6.57
C ASN A 38 -7.76 3.01 6.97
N ARG A 39 -6.97 3.71 6.16
CA ARG A 39 -5.51 3.82 6.36
C ARG A 39 -5.06 5.27 6.42
N ALA A 40 -4.26 5.60 7.43
CA ALA A 40 -3.42 6.79 7.37
C ALA A 40 -2.26 6.55 6.39
N ILE A 41 -1.98 7.52 5.56
CA ILE A 41 -0.85 7.51 4.64
C ILE A 41 0.27 8.37 5.22
N PHE A 42 1.42 7.75 5.37
CA PHE A 42 2.66 8.40 5.76
C PHE A 42 3.56 8.58 4.54
N ALA A 43 4.22 9.71 4.46
CA ALA A 43 5.05 10.04 3.31
C ALA A 43 6.14 8.99 3.08
N THR A 44 6.25 8.54 1.85
CA THR A 44 7.31 7.65 1.39
C THR A 44 8.53 8.45 0.95
N GLU A 45 9.64 7.76 0.70
CA GLU A 45 10.83 8.39 0.15
C GLU A 45 10.56 9.01 -1.23
N GLU A 46 9.74 8.36 -2.05
CA GLU A 46 9.31 8.85 -3.36
C GLU A 46 8.54 10.15 -3.25
N MET A 47 7.63 10.26 -2.28
CA MET A 47 6.87 11.49 -2.03
C MET A 47 7.78 12.64 -1.59
N ALA A 48 8.72 12.38 -0.68
CA ALA A 48 9.68 13.37 -0.21
C ALA A 48 10.59 13.85 -1.35
N LYS A 49 11.11 12.93 -2.15
CA LYS A 49 11.95 13.26 -3.33
C LYS A 49 11.19 14.05 -4.40
N ALA A 50 9.92 13.76 -4.60
CA ALA A 50 9.06 14.47 -5.54
C ALA A 50 8.64 15.87 -5.04
N GLY A 51 8.89 16.19 -3.76
CA GLY A 51 8.62 17.52 -3.20
C GLY A 51 7.15 17.75 -2.88
N TYR A 52 6.38 16.73 -2.55
CA TYR A 52 4.99 16.89 -2.14
C TYR A 52 4.89 17.72 -0.86
N LEU A 53 3.89 18.62 -0.82
CA LEU A 53 3.64 19.47 0.34
C LEU A 53 2.79 18.73 1.39
N SER A 54 3.08 18.98 2.66
CA SER A 54 2.28 18.47 3.77
C SER A 54 0.84 18.94 3.67
N GLN A 55 -0.11 18.04 3.89
CA GLN A 55 -1.54 18.37 3.94
C GLN A 55 -1.93 19.14 5.22
N LEU A 56 -1.09 19.09 6.25
CA LEU A 56 -1.30 19.83 7.50
C LEU A 56 -0.62 21.21 7.49
N ASP A 57 0.41 21.37 6.69
CA ASP A 57 1.16 22.62 6.56
C ASP A 57 1.70 22.76 5.13
N TYR A 58 0.94 23.39 4.28
CA TYR A 58 1.27 23.59 2.85
C TYR A 58 2.54 24.42 2.57
N SER A 59 3.19 24.93 3.61
CA SER A 59 4.49 25.62 3.49
C SER A 59 5.67 24.66 3.55
N LYS A 60 5.45 23.40 3.92
CA LYS A 60 6.49 22.38 4.12
C LYS A 60 6.39 21.25 3.12
N VAL A 61 7.54 20.85 2.58
CA VAL A 61 7.69 19.58 1.88
C VAL A 61 7.68 18.46 2.92
N VAL A 62 7.01 17.35 2.61
CA VAL A 62 6.97 16.19 3.49
C VAL A 62 8.35 15.55 3.60
N GLU A 63 8.67 15.07 4.80
CA GLU A 63 9.78 14.16 5.04
C GLU A 63 9.27 12.72 5.11
N MET A 64 10.12 11.75 4.82
CA MET A 64 9.78 10.34 4.92
C MET A 64 9.27 10.01 6.33
N GLY A 65 8.09 9.42 6.43
CA GLY A 65 7.43 9.10 7.70
C GLY A 65 6.44 10.14 8.21
N ASP A 66 6.39 11.34 7.62
CA ASP A 66 5.39 12.34 8.00
C ASP A 66 3.98 11.87 7.63
N PHE A 67 3.02 12.18 8.51
CA PHE A 67 1.61 11.99 8.15
C PHE A 67 1.25 12.83 6.91
N TYR A 68 0.61 12.19 5.94
CA TYR A 68 0.18 12.86 4.72
C TYR A 68 -1.34 13.02 4.64
N THR A 69 -2.08 11.91 4.62
CA THR A 69 -3.55 11.94 4.51
C THR A 69 -4.17 10.65 5.07
N VAL A 70 -5.49 10.56 4.99
CA VAL A 70 -6.26 9.34 5.29
C VAL A 70 -6.97 8.88 4.02
N LEU A 71 -6.83 7.60 3.69
CA LEU A 71 -7.63 6.96 2.66
C LEU A 71 -8.84 6.27 3.27
N ASN A 72 -9.99 6.44 2.63
CA ASN A 72 -11.28 5.94 3.08
C ASN A 72 -11.74 4.77 2.19
N GLY A 73 -12.36 3.75 2.80
CA GLY A 73 -12.85 2.59 2.07
C GLY A 73 -11.75 1.63 1.63
N ASP A 74 -12.08 0.78 0.67
CA ASP A 74 -11.17 -0.22 0.13
C ASP A 74 -10.12 0.41 -0.78
N ILE A 75 -8.91 -0.11 -0.71
CA ILE A 75 -7.74 0.37 -1.46
C ILE A 75 -7.24 -0.77 -2.34
N VAL A 76 -7.09 -0.52 -3.62
CA VAL A 76 -6.60 -1.51 -4.60
C VAL A 76 -5.31 -1.00 -5.22
N ALA A 77 -4.23 -1.77 -5.09
CA ALA A 77 -2.95 -1.48 -5.73
C ALA A 77 -2.82 -2.25 -7.04
N VAL A 78 -2.40 -1.58 -8.09
CA VAL A 78 -2.11 -2.17 -9.40
C VAL A 78 -0.78 -1.66 -9.93
N GLY A 79 -0.11 -2.46 -10.74
CA GLY A 79 1.02 -1.99 -11.52
C GLY A 79 0.55 -1.06 -12.64
N PHE A 80 1.36 -0.11 -12.98
CA PHE A 80 1.13 0.82 -14.08
C PHE A 80 2.32 0.79 -15.03
N ASP A 81 2.03 0.80 -16.31
CA ASP A 81 3.04 0.90 -17.36
C ASP A 81 3.03 2.34 -17.90
N PRO A 82 4.05 3.15 -17.58
CA PRO A 82 4.09 4.54 -18.02
C PRO A 82 4.29 4.70 -19.53
N GLU A 83 4.81 3.66 -20.23
CA GLU A 83 5.01 3.72 -21.69
C GLU A 83 3.69 3.50 -22.45
N THR A 84 2.87 2.57 -21.98
CA THR A 84 1.58 2.24 -22.62
C THR A 84 0.38 2.94 -22.00
N GLY A 85 0.52 3.42 -20.76
CA GLY A 85 -0.58 3.99 -20.00
C GLY A 85 -1.58 2.95 -19.49
N GLU A 86 -1.22 1.68 -19.49
CA GLU A 86 -2.10 0.57 -19.12
C GLU A 86 -1.81 0.03 -17.72
N ASN A 87 -2.86 -0.43 -17.07
CA ASN A 87 -2.72 -1.17 -15.82
C ASN A 87 -2.21 -2.58 -16.10
N ARG A 88 -1.30 -3.04 -15.26
CA ARG A 88 -0.75 -4.40 -15.27
C ARG A 88 -0.81 -5.03 -13.88
N SER A 89 -0.50 -6.30 -13.78
CA SER A 89 -0.28 -6.92 -12.48
C SER A 89 0.97 -6.35 -11.80
N LEU A 90 0.95 -6.29 -10.48
CA LEU A 90 2.14 -5.98 -9.70
C LEU A 90 3.20 -7.07 -9.91
N THR A 91 4.45 -6.68 -9.96
CA THR A 91 5.58 -7.60 -9.84
C THR A 91 5.70 -8.09 -8.39
N ASP A 92 6.45 -9.16 -8.15
CA ASP A 92 6.68 -9.68 -6.80
C ASP A 92 7.34 -8.62 -5.89
N GLY A 93 8.26 -7.82 -6.42
CA GLY A 93 8.91 -6.73 -5.69
C GLY A 93 7.96 -5.60 -5.32
N GLU A 94 7.08 -5.20 -6.25
CA GLU A 94 6.05 -4.19 -6.00
C GLU A 94 5.01 -4.69 -5.00
N THR A 95 4.54 -5.93 -5.16
CA THR A 95 3.64 -6.58 -4.21
C THR A 95 4.22 -6.56 -2.81
N ALA A 96 5.47 -6.99 -2.69
CA ALA A 96 6.17 -7.02 -1.41
C ALA A 96 6.30 -5.64 -0.76
N ARG A 97 6.56 -4.59 -1.55
CA ARG A 97 6.66 -3.20 -1.09
C ARG A 97 5.32 -2.67 -0.62
N VAL A 98 4.25 -2.89 -1.38
CA VAL A 98 2.89 -2.46 -1.05
C VAL A 98 2.37 -3.19 0.19
N GLU A 99 2.53 -4.51 0.25
CA GLU A 99 2.12 -5.32 1.41
C GLU A 99 2.89 -4.91 2.67
N GLY A 100 4.19 -4.69 2.58
CA GLY A 100 5.01 -4.22 3.69
C GLY A 100 4.51 -2.88 4.21
N TYR A 101 4.23 -1.93 3.32
CA TYR A 101 3.71 -0.64 3.70
C TYR A 101 2.36 -0.74 4.42
N PHE A 102 1.38 -1.45 3.86
CA PHE A 102 0.03 -1.54 4.43
C PHE A 102 -0.10 -2.50 5.61
N THR A 103 0.83 -3.40 5.81
CA THR A 103 0.83 -4.31 6.97
C THR A 103 1.53 -3.72 8.18
N VAL A 104 2.62 -3.01 7.96
CA VAL A 104 3.51 -2.53 9.03
C VAL A 104 3.37 -1.03 9.24
N ILE A 105 3.54 -0.24 8.20
CA ILE A 105 3.58 1.22 8.28
C ILE A 105 2.17 1.79 8.42
N SER A 106 1.27 1.43 7.51
CA SER A 106 -0.12 1.89 7.48
C SER A 106 -1.07 0.77 7.94
N ARG A 107 -1.09 0.50 9.24
CA ARG A 107 -1.84 -0.62 9.85
C ARG A 107 -3.35 -0.45 9.71
N PRO A 108 -4.14 -1.55 9.74
CA PRO A 108 -5.59 -1.48 9.80
C PRO A 108 -6.07 -0.57 10.95
N GLY A 109 -7.01 0.33 10.64
CA GLY A 109 -7.54 1.27 11.62
C GLY A 109 -6.69 2.51 11.88
N SER A 110 -5.49 2.63 11.29
CA SER A 110 -4.65 3.82 11.42
C SER A 110 -5.34 5.09 10.90
N GLY A 111 -6.20 4.96 9.88
CA GLY A 111 -6.99 6.08 9.37
C GLY A 111 -7.99 6.60 10.39
N ALA A 112 -8.70 5.72 11.10
CA ALA A 112 -9.63 6.12 12.16
C ALA A 112 -8.89 6.81 13.32
N LYS A 113 -7.73 6.26 13.71
CA LYS A 113 -6.89 6.89 14.75
C LYS A 113 -6.41 8.28 14.33
N ALA A 114 -5.93 8.44 13.09
CA ALA A 114 -5.46 9.73 12.59
C ALA A 114 -6.57 10.77 12.58
N VAL A 115 -7.79 10.41 12.16
CA VAL A 115 -8.95 11.31 12.20
C VAL A 115 -9.29 11.71 13.63
N ASP A 116 -9.22 10.79 14.57
CA ASP A 116 -9.48 11.08 15.99
C ASP A 116 -8.39 11.99 16.58
N ASP A 117 -7.12 11.72 16.32
CA ASP A 117 -6.00 12.56 16.71
C ASP A 117 -6.18 14.01 16.19
N ILE A 118 -6.50 14.19 14.92
CA ILE A 118 -6.72 15.52 14.31
C ILE A 118 -7.90 16.24 15.00
N ARG A 119 -8.99 15.54 15.28
CA ARG A 119 -10.14 16.13 16.01
C ARG A 119 -9.77 16.65 17.39
N HIS A 120 -8.80 16.03 18.04
CA HIS A 120 -8.31 16.44 19.36
C HIS A 120 -7.12 17.43 19.27
N GLY A 121 -6.81 17.94 18.09
CA GLY A 121 -5.67 18.87 17.87
C GLY A 121 -4.30 18.20 18.02
N ILE A 122 -4.25 16.87 17.91
CA ILE A 122 -3.02 16.09 17.93
C ILE A 122 -2.58 15.90 16.48
N THR A 123 -1.36 16.31 16.15
CA THR A 123 -0.76 15.96 14.86
C THR A 123 -0.48 14.46 14.87
N PRO A 124 -1.00 13.67 13.91
CA PRO A 124 -0.66 12.27 13.81
C PRO A 124 0.86 12.12 13.75
N GLY A 125 1.41 11.35 14.68
CA GLY A 125 2.88 11.25 14.86
C GLY A 125 3.56 10.74 13.60
N GLY A 126 4.75 11.25 13.34
CA GLY A 126 5.63 10.72 12.31
C GLY A 126 5.90 9.24 12.56
N TYR A 127 6.05 8.47 11.48
CA TYR A 127 6.33 7.05 11.52
C TYR A 127 7.73 6.78 11.00
N ASP A 128 8.54 6.06 11.77
CA ASP A 128 9.89 5.71 11.33
C ASP A 128 9.84 4.55 10.32
N ILE A 129 9.65 4.90 9.06
CA ILE A 129 9.59 3.95 7.95
C ILE A 129 10.89 3.14 7.81
N SER A 130 12.02 3.72 8.19
CA SER A 130 13.33 3.06 8.05
C SER A 130 13.49 1.85 8.97
N VAL A 131 12.96 1.93 10.19
CA VAL A 131 12.97 0.83 11.16
C VAL A 131 12.01 -0.28 10.75
N GLU A 132 10.81 0.09 10.34
CA GLU A 132 9.76 -0.89 10.01
C GLU A 132 10.01 -1.63 8.68
N SER A 133 10.70 -1.00 7.73
CA SER A 133 11.08 -1.69 6.49
C SER A 133 12.09 -2.81 6.71
N HIS A 134 12.92 -2.72 7.75
CA HIS A 134 13.82 -3.79 8.16
C HIS A 134 13.05 -5.02 8.69
N ASP A 135 12.02 -4.78 9.50
CA ASP A 135 11.22 -5.87 10.07
C ASP A 135 10.39 -6.60 9.00
N CYS A 136 9.90 -5.90 8.00
CA CYS A 136 9.20 -6.51 6.86
C CYS A 136 10.09 -7.49 6.07
N THR A 137 11.38 -7.16 5.95
CA THR A 137 12.32 -8.03 5.22
C THR A 137 12.63 -9.29 6.02
N SER A 138 12.75 -9.18 7.35
CA SER A 138 12.98 -10.31 8.26
C SER A 138 11.78 -11.26 8.31
N GLY A 139 10.56 -10.71 8.36
CA GLY A 139 9.34 -11.52 8.40
C GLY A 139 9.09 -12.34 7.13
N ARG A 140 9.48 -11.82 5.98
CA ARG A 140 9.35 -12.54 4.70
C ARG A 140 10.33 -13.71 4.57
N ASN A 141 11.55 -13.55 5.05
CA ASN A 141 12.52 -14.64 5.06
C ASN A 141 12.09 -15.79 5.99
N ALA A 142 11.40 -15.49 7.08
CA ALA A 142 10.86 -16.51 7.98
C ALA A 142 9.68 -17.28 7.35
N LEU A 143 8.78 -16.57 6.63
CA LEU A 143 7.64 -17.21 5.95
C LEU A 143 8.06 -18.03 4.72
N ALA A 144 9.12 -17.64 4.02
CA ALA A 144 9.66 -18.43 2.90
C ALA A 144 10.39 -19.69 3.35
N ALA A 145 10.90 -19.72 4.58
CA ALA A 145 11.57 -20.90 5.14
C ALA A 145 10.61 -22.00 5.65
N ASP A 146 9.35 -21.64 5.92
CA ASP A 146 8.33 -22.54 6.46
C ASP A 146 7.34 -23.09 5.41
N ALA A 147 7.56 -22.82 4.12
CA ALA A 147 6.78 -23.46 3.08
C ALA A 147 7.13 -24.96 3.01
N PRO A 148 6.18 -25.87 3.30
CA PRO A 148 6.46 -27.30 3.19
C PRO A 148 6.84 -27.62 1.75
N ALA A 149 7.95 -28.33 1.58
CA ALA A 149 8.35 -28.87 0.29
C ALA A 149 7.17 -29.67 -0.27
N ARG A 150 6.63 -29.26 -1.39
CA ARG A 150 5.67 -30.07 -2.12
C ARG A 150 6.43 -31.29 -2.63
N ASP A 151 6.10 -32.44 -2.07
CA ASP A 151 6.54 -33.71 -2.60
C ASP A 151 6.16 -33.80 -4.08
N ALA A 152 7.16 -33.91 -4.91
CA ALA A 152 6.94 -34.21 -6.32
C ALA A 152 6.25 -35.57 -6.40
N PRO A 153 5.18 -35.72 -7.21
CA PRO A 153 4.58 -37.00 -7.40
C PRO A 153 5.62 -37.96 -7.97
N GLY A 154 5.82 -39.08 -7.28
CA GLY A 154 6.70 -40.14 -7.70
C GLY A 154 6.32 -40.57 -9.12
N LYS A 155 7.31 -40.71 -9.97
CA LYS A 155 7.17 -41.40 -11.23
C LYS A 155 6.92 -42.87 -10.91
N ASP A 156 5.70 -43.29 -11.09
CA ASP A 156 5.42 -44.74 -11.19
C ASP A 156 6.00 -45.23 -12.52
N ASP A 157 7.13 -45.90 -12.42
CA ASP A 157 7.63 -46.78 -13.48
C ASP A 157 6.65 -47.92 -13.61
N GLN A 158 5.69 -47.80 -14.48
CA GLN A 158 4.95 -48.94 -14.97
C GLN A 158 5.78 -49.58 -16.11
N ASN A 159 6.54 -50.55 -15.72
CA ASN A 159 7.12 -51.53 -16.65
C ASN A 159 5.96 -52.44 -17.13
N ILE A 160 5.51 -52.20 -18.34
CA ILE A 160 4.55 -53.11 -19.02
C ILE A 160 5.34 -53.86 -20.05
N GLU A 161 5.49 -55.16 -19.79
CA GLU A 161 5.84 -56.12 -20.83
C GLU A 161 4.66 -56.34 -21.79
#